data_84c1617be87308d98659a8f1abbf61b5
#
_entry.id   84c1617be87308d98659a8f1abbf61b5
#
_cell.length_a   1.000
_cell.length_b   1.000
_cell.length_c   1.000
_cell.angle_alpha   90.00
_cell.angle_beta   90.00
_cell.angle_gamma   90.00
#
_symmetry.space_group_name_H-M   'P 1'
#
loop_
_entity.id
_entity.type
_entity.pdbx_description
1 polymer ?
#
loop_
_entity_poly.entity_id
_entity_poly.type
_entity_poly.pdbx_seq_one_letter_code
_entity_poly.pdbx_strand_id
1 'polypeptide(L)'
;TGTYIGVQKFTYNDTGLLPSPNPVWPGYTFNNWYTEDNSNQSYGDVPHGDRVYNSTHLYEILPNEEVTDIIIYAWFVPGYANIYYFVDQQFQGGTLTNMRDSGISAFDGVPTGSTAVPDAGYEFIGWYDAKGRLVGTEAKFVPTKSPDTAWLDGTVYYARFQYKQYSIIFNNNNGQGSLPTQRVAYDEYVTLTPNANRITRPGFEFLGWATGQIDPLMNREDLQQALTDRGLSFLADQARVVNLAGQDSS
;
A
#
# COMPACT_ATOMS: atom_id res chain seq x y z
N THR A 1 -24.76 -22.20 -12.43
CA THR A 1 -26.24 -22.10 -12.23
C THR A 1 -26.60 -20.65 -12.08
N GLY A 2 -27.19 -20.07 -13.16
CA GLY A 2 -27.63 -18.69 -13.17
C GLY A 2 -28.68 -18.39 -12.09
N THR A 3 -28.62 -17.21 -11.50
CA THR A 3 -29.64 -16.76 -10.55
C THR A 3 -30.85 -16.28 -11.34
N TYR A 4 -32.01 -16.84 -11.05
CA TYR A 4 -33.28 -16.40 -11.59
C TYR A 4 -33.58 -14.95 -11.12
N ILE A 5 -33.80 -14.03 -12.07
CA ILE A 5 -33.97 -12.60 -11.75
C ILE A 5 -35.44 -12.21 -11.55
N GLY A 6 -36.37 -13.02 -12.02
CA GLY A 6 -37.80 -12.80 -11.85
C GLY A 6 -38.61 -13.10 -13.11
N VAL A 7 -39.93 -13.06 -12.99
CA VAL A 7 -40.89 -13.20 -14.11
C VAL A 7 -41.49 -11.84 -14.41
N GLN A 8 -41.44 -11.45 -15.65
CA GLN A 8 -42.19 -10.31 -16.17
C GLN A 8 -43.24 -10.82 -17.19
N LYS A 9 -44.36 -10.16 -17.29
CA LYS A 9 -45.40 -10.50 -18.25
C LYS A 9 -45.41 -9.49 -19.38
N PHE A 10 -45.36 -9.99 -20.60
CA PHE A 10 -45.34 -9.20 -21.81
C PHE A 10 -46.46 -9.70 -22.76
N THR A 11 -46.88 -8.82 -23.66
CA THR A 11 -47.74 -9.20 -24.77
C THR A 11 -46.90 -9.36 -26.03
N TYR A 12 -47.46 -10.03 -27.05
CA TYR A 12 -46.79 -10.41 -28.29
C TYR A 12 -46.03 -9.26 -28.99
N ASN A 13 -46.54 -8.04 -28.92
CA ASN A 13 -45.95 -6.86 -29.57
C ASN A 13 -45.09 -6.00 -28.62
N ASP A 14 -44.92 -6.41 -27.39
CA ASP A 14 -44.14 -5.62 -26.43
C ASP A 14 -42.67 -5.64 -26.76
N THR A 15 -42.00 -4.54 -26.43
CA THR A 15 -40.54 -4.36 -26.38
C THR A 15 -40.10 -4.03 -24.94
N GLY A 16 -38.82 -3.75 -24.74
CA GLY A 16 -38.34 -3.45 -23.39
C GLY A 16 -38.27 -4.67 -22.49
N LEU A 17 -38.00 -5.83 -23.06
CA LEU A 17 -38.04 -7.14 -22.42
C LEU A 17 -36.91 -7.34 -21.36
N LEU A 18 -35.87 -6.48 -21.39
CA LEU A 18 -34.68 -6.67 -20.63
C LEU A 18 -34.77 -6.04 -19.23
N PRO A 19 -34.28 -6.73 -18.18
CA PRO A 19 -34.25 -6.18 -16.85
C PRO A 19 -33.24 -5.03 -16.73
N SER A 20 -33.54 -4.09 -15.84
CA SER A 20 -32.67 -2.99 -15.51
C SER A 20 -32.53 -2.90 -13.98
N PRO A 21 -31.31 -2.74 -13.42
CA PRO A 21 -30.03 -2.71 -14.11
C PRO A 21 -29.60 -4.09 -14.65
N ASN A 22 -28.59 -4.10 -15.54
CA ASN A 22 -27.99 -5.35 -16.00
C ASN A 22 -27.42 -6.15 -14.83
N PRO A 23 -27.42 -7.49 -14.89
CA PRO A 23 -26.87 -8.33 -13.85
C PRO A 23 -25.35 -8.14 -13.73
N VAL A 24 -24.82 -8.31 -12.53
CA VAL A 24 -23.39 -8.17 -12.22
C VAL A 24 -22.87 -9.52 -11.72
N TRP A 25 -21.73 -9.92 -12.25
CA TRP A 25 -21.00 -11.10 -11.78
C TRP A 25 -19.52 -10.71 -11.54
N PRO A 26 -19.01 -10.81 -10.29
CA PRO A 26 -17.64 -10.40 -9.97
C PRO A 26 -16.60 -11.11 -10.83
N GLY A 27 -15.68 -10.34 -11.42
CA GLY A 27 -14.64 -10.85 -12.32
C GLY A 27 -15.09 -11.06 -13.76
N TYR A 28 -16.37 -10.86 -14.06
CA TYR A 28 -16.89 -10.95 -15.41
C TYR A 28 -17.45 -9.61 -15.88
N THR A 29 -17.41 -9.41 -17.19
CA THR A 29 -18.11 -8.31 -17.87
C THR A 29 -19.39 -8.83 -18.48
N PHE A 30 -20.52 -8.21 -18.14
CA PHE A 30 -21.77 -8.51 -18.83
C PHE A 30 -21.67 -8.11 -20.29
N ASN A 31 -21.93 -9.05 -21.18
CA ASN A 31 -21.89 -8.81 -22.63
C ASN A 31 -23.29 -8.46 -23.14
N ASN A 32 -24.22 -9.39 -23.05
CA ASN A 32 -25.58 -9.20 -23.53
C ASN A 32 -26.52 -10.30 -23.04
N TRP A 33 -27.77 -10.20 -23.50
CA TRP A 33 -28.81 -11.20 -23.33
C TRP A 33 -28.99 -12.02 -24.62
N TYR A 34 -29.23 -13.33 -24.48
CA TYR A 34 -29.41 -14.28 -25.58
C TYR A 34 -30.60 -15.20 -25.33
N THR A 35 -31.18 -15.77 -26.42
CA THR A 35 -32.28 -16.73 -26.32
C THR A 35 -31.84 -18.14 -25.95
N GLU A 36 -30.55 -18.43 -25.99
CA GLU A 36 -29.98 -19.72 -25.61
C GLU A 36 -28.98 -19.60 -24.46
N ASP A 37 -28.82 -20.71 -23.71
CA ASP A 37 -27.86 -20.80 -22.61
C ASP A 37 -26.43 -20.91 -23.16
N ASN A 38 -25.62 -19.91 -22.88
CA ASN A 38 -24.21 -19.83 -23.27
C ASN A 38 -23.26 -20.12 -22.08
N SER A 39 -23.74 -20.72 -21.01
CA SER A 39 -22.92 -20.99 -19.81
C SER A 39 -21.74 -21.93 -20.04
N ASN A 40 -21.76 -22.74 -21.09
CA ASN A 40 -20.69 -23.67 -21.46
C ASN A 40 -19.75 -23.12 -22.53
N GLN A 41 -19.92 -21.89 -22.97
CA GLN A 41 -19.07 -21.25 -23.98
C GLN A 41 -17.76 -20.75 -23.36
N SER A 42 -16.66 -20.93 -24.09
CA SER A 42 -15.35 -20.40 -23.70
C SER A 42 -15.18 -18.94 -24.13
N TYR A 43 -14.22 -18.26 -23.55
CA TYR A 43 -13.84 -16.90 -23.98
C TYR A 43 -13.41 -16.92 -25.46
N GLY A 44 -14.05 -16.08 -26.24
CA GLY A 44 -13.81 -15.97 -27.70
C GLY A 44 -14.74 -16.80 -28.58
N ASP A 45 -15.58 -17.65 -27.99
CA ASP A 45 -16.62 -18.36 -28.74
C ASP A 45 -17.73 -17.38 -29.19
N VAL A 46 -18.42 -17.77 -30.26
CA VAL A 46 -19.60 -17.04 -30.72
C VAL A 46 -20.80 -17.53 -29.88
N PRO A 47 -21.55 -16.61 -29.24
CA PRO A 47 -22.73 -17.01 -28.49
C PRO A 47 -23.76 -17.71 -29.37
N HIS A 48 -24.43 -18.69 -28.80
CA HIS A 48 -25.55 -19.37 -29.44
C HIS A 48 -26.85 -18.58 -29.20
N GLY A 49 -27.82 -18.78 -30.09
CA GLY A 49 -29.11 -18.12 -30.06
C GLY A 49 -29.07 -16.67 -30.52
N ASP A 50 -30.22 -16.05 -30.51
CA ASP A 50 -30.38 -14.67 -30.96
C ASP A 50 -30.09 -13.69 -29.83
N ARG A 51 -29.39 -12.61 -30.16
CA ARG A 51 -29.12 -11.52 -29.23
C ARG A 51 -30.38 -10.71 -28.99
N VAL A 52 -30.75 -10.49 -27.75
CA VAL A 52 -31.95 -9.77 -27.34
C VAL A 52 -31.60 -8.32 -26.99
N TYR A 53 -32.29 -7.37 -27.57
CA TYR A 53 -32.18 -5.93 -27.33
C TYR A 53 -33.44 -5.39 -26.67
N ASN A 54 -33.37 -4.21 -26.05
CA ASN A 54 -34.56 -3.53 -25.54
C ASN A 54 -35.58 -3.19 -26.63
N SER A 55 -35.12 -3.07 -27.87
CA SER A 55 -35.98 -2.85 -29.04
C SER A 55 -36.54 -4.13 -29.68
N THR A 56 -36.08 -5.31 -29.22
CA THR A 56 -36.56 -6.59 -29.72
C THR A 56 -38.00 -6.80 -29.29
N HIS A 57 -38.88 -7.08 -30.25
CA HIS A 57 -40.24 -7.45 -29.96
C HIS A 57 -40.32 -8.91 -29.47
N LEU A 58 -41.30 -9.21 -28.62
CA LEU A 58 -41.46 -10.56 -28.10
C LEU A 58 -41.63 -11.60 -29.20
N TYR A 59 -42.40 -11.27 -30.27
CA TYR A 59 -42.62 -12.19 -31.40
C TYR A 59 -41.34 -12.54 -32.17
N GLU A 60 -40.31 -11.72 -32.12
CA GLU A 60 -39.05 -11.96 -32.84
C GLU A 60 -38.21 -13.08 -32.22
N ILE A 61 -38.42 -13.36 -30.91
CA ILE A 61 -37.68 -14.35 -30.15
C ILE A 61 -38.52 -15.54 -29.67
N LEU A 62 -39.83 -15.55 -29.97
CA LEU A 62 -40.68 -16.69 -29.70
C LEU A 62 -40.46 -17.77 -30.77
N PRO A 63 -40.25 -19.04 -30.39
CA PRO A 63 -40.10 -20.14 -31.35
C PRO A 63 -41.42 -20.43 -32.12
N ASN A 64 -42.55 -20.15 -31.52
CA ASN A 64 -43.90 -20.22 -32.16
C ASN A 64 -44.93 -19.50 -31.27
N GLU A 65 -46.16 -19.29 -31.78
CA GLU A 65 -47.24 -18.59 -31.09
C GLU A 65 -47.87 -19.36 -29.91
N GLU A 66 -47.55 -20.65 -29.77
CA GLU A 66 -48.10 -21.51 -28.67
C GLU A 66 -47.24 -21.44 -27.42
N VAL A 67 -46.04 -20.83 -27.50
CA VAL A 67 -45.13 -20.69 -26.37
C VAL A 67 -45.59 -19.56 -25.44
N THR A 68 -45.79 -19.88 -24.16
CA THR A 68 -46.23 -18.91 -23.16
C THR A 68 -45.13 -18.35 -22.30
N ASP A 69 -43.99 -19.04 -22.23
CA ASP A 69 -42.83 -18.64 -21.44
C ASP A 69 -41.55 -18.68 -22.27
N ILE A 70 -40.76 -17.61 -22.21
CA ILE A 70 -39.44 -17.55 -22.81
C ILE A 70 -38.39 -17.25 -21.74
N ILE A 71 -37.24 -17.91 -21.85
CA ILE A 71 -36.10 -17.67 -20.99
C ILE A 71 -35.04 -16.92 -21.80
N ILE A 72 -34.57 -15.82 -21.28
CA ILE A 72 -33.43 -15.10 -21.83
C ILE A 72 -32.26 -15.21 -20.87
N TYR A 73 -31.08 -15.43 -21.41
CA TYR A 73 -29.88 -15.75 -20.68
C TYR A 73 -28.90 -14.59 -20.71
N ALA A 74 -28.40 -14.18 -19.54
CA ALA A 74 -27.30 -13.23 -19.44
C ALA A 74 -25.99 -13.92 -19.82
N TRP A 75 -25.28 -13.35 -20.80
CA TRP A 75 -23.95 -13.83 -21.16
C TRP A 75 -22.88 -12.93 -20.60
N PHE A 76 -21.92 -13.55 -19.91
CA PHE A 76 -20.78 -12.91 -19.32
C PHE A 76 -19.48 -13.41 -19.94
N VAL A 77 -18.52 -12.52 -20.14
CA VAL A 77 -17.17 -12.86 -20.57
C VAL A 77 -16.19 -12.55 -19.45
N PRO A 78 -15.06 -13.27 -19.34
CA PRO A 78 -14.01 -12.92 -18.38
C PRO A 78 -13.64 -11.46 -18.47
N GLY A 79 -13.63 -10.79 -17.33
CA GLY A 79 -13.35 -9.37 -17.25
C GLY A 79 -11.85 -9.09 -17.08
N TYR A 80 -11.54 -7.81 -17.02
CA TYR A 80 -10.22 -7.29 -16.67
C TYR A 80 -10.32 -6.43 -15.42
N ALA A 81 -9.22 -6.35 -14.68
CA ALA A 81 -9.11 -5.54 -13.48
C ALA A 81 -7.96 -4.54 -13.58
N ASN A 82 -8.13 -3.41 -12.93
CA ASN A 82 -7.05 -2.48 -12.63
C ASN A 82 -6.74 -2.58 -11.15
N ILE A 83 -5.47 -2.68 -10.81
CA ILE A 83 -4.98 -2.74 -9.43
C ILE A 83 -4.17 -1.48 -9.19
N TYR A 84 -4.44 -0.79 -8.11
CA TYR A 84 -3.83 0.49 -7.78
C TYR A 84 -2.93 0.40 -6.55
N TYR A 85 -1.84 1.17 -6.58
CA TYR A 85 -0.86 1.28 -5.51
C TYR A 85 -0.70 2.74 -5.14
N PHE A 86 -0.89 3.08 -3.87
CA PHE A 86 -0.75 4.43 -3.37
C PHE A 86 0.16 4.47 -2.13
N VAL A 87 0.75 5.62 -1.89
CA VAL A 87 1.29 5.94 -0.56
C VAL A 87 0.10 6.34 0.32
N ASP A 88 0.02 5.77 1.52
CA ASP A 88 -1.02 6.12 2.49
C ASP A 88 -0.82 7.58 2.95
N GLN A 89 -1.87 8.41 2.84
CA GLN A 89 -1.79 9.84 3.14
C GLN A 89 -1.43 10.15 4.59
N GLN A 90 -1.72 9.24 5.52
CA GLN A 90 -1.39 9.39 6.94
C GLN A 90 0.02 8.87 7.28
N PHE A 91 0.64 8.12 6.39
CA PHE A 91 1.93 7.44 6.59
C PHE A 91 2.85 7.72 5.39
N GLN A 92 3.02 8.99 5.06
CA GLN A 92 3.88 9.45 3.97
C GLN A 92 5.35 9.28 4.33
N GLY A 93 6.24 9.40 3.34
CA GLY A 93 7.68 9.33 3.53
C GLY A 93 8.38 8.43 2.52
N GLY A 94 7.83 8.36 1.31
CA GLY A 94 8.42 7.62 0.22
C GLY A 94 7.62 7.69 -1.06
N THR A 95 8.09 6.98 -2.08
CA THR A 95 7.51 6.90 -3.42
C THR A 95 7.28 5.46 -3.84
N LEU A 96 6.60 5.26 -4.97
CA LEU A 96 6.31 3.96 -5.56
C LEU A 96 6.86 3.87 -6.97
N THR A 97 7.37 2.69 -7.35
CA THR A 97 7.87 2.46 -8.72
C THR A 97 6.74 2.27 -9.74
N ASN A 98 5.58 1.80 -9.30
CA ASN A 98 4.40 1.60 -10.13
C ASN A 98 3.15 1.97 -9.33
N MET A 99 2.26 2.76 -9.92
CA MET A 99 1.03 3.21 -9.27
C MET A 99 -0.21 2.44 -9.74
N ARG A 100 -0.09 1.65 -10.82
CA ARG A 100 -1.23 0.91 -11.37
C ARG A 100 -0.78 -0.23 -12.29
N ASP A 101 -1.35 -1.41 -12.10
CA ASP A 101 -1.41 -2.46 -13.09
C ASP A 101 -2.76 -2.41 -13.79
N SER A 102 -2.77 -2.32 -15.13
CA SER A 102 -3.96 -2.15 -15.93
C SER A 102 -4.24 -3.34 -16.81
N GLY A 103 -5.52 -3.64 -17.03
CA GLY A 103 -5.92 -4.68 -17.95
C GLY A 103 -5.46 -6.08 -17.54
N ILE A 104 -5.39 -6.33 -16.23
CA ILE A 104 -5.06 -7.65 -15.69
C ILE A 104 -6.25 -8.57 -15.93
N SER A 105 -6.05 -9.69 -16.64
CA SER A 105 -7.10 -10.70 -16.80
C SER A 105 -7.61 -11.13 -15.41
N ALA A 106 -8.93 -11.11 -15.23
CA ALA A 106 -9.53 -11.29 -13.92
C ALA A 106 -9.18 -12.64 -13.27
N PHE A 107 -9.02 -13.68 -14.05
CA PHE A 107 -8.83 -15.03 -13.52
C PHE A 107 -7.37 -15.51 -13.54
N ASP A 108 -6.66 -15.29 -14.63
CA ASP A 108 -5.31 -15.81 -14.87
C ASP A 108 -4.22 -14.73 -14.96
N GLY A 109 -4.62 -13.45 -14.91
CA GLY A 109 -3.68 -12.34 -14.96
C GLY A 109 -2.79 -12.26 -13.72
N VAL A 110 -1.52 -11.95 -13.94
CA VAL A 110 -0.52 -11.75 -12.89
C VAL A 110 -0.12 -10.28 -12.84
N PRO A 111 -0.35 -9.56 -11.74
CA PRO A 111 0.10 -8.19 -11.58
C PRO A 111 1.62 -8.06 -11.59
N THR A 112 2.13 -6.94 -12.06
CA THR A 112 3.56 -6.58 -11.95
C THR A 112 3.93 -6.18 -10.52
N GLY A 113 2.97 -5.59 -9.82
CA GLY A 113 3.13 -5.07 -8.47
C GLY A 113 3.87 -3.73 -8.43
N SER A 114 4.25 -3.32 -7.25
CA SER A 114 5.00 -2.09 -7.01
C SER A 114 6.13 -2.29 -6.00
N THR A 115 7.09 -1.37 -6.00
CA THR A 115 8.15 -1.32 -4.99
C THR A 115 8.04 0.00 -4.25
N ALA A 116 7.98 -0.07 -2.93
CA ALA A 116 8.02 1.07 -2.04
C ALA A 116 9.48 1.53 -1.86
N VAL A 117 9.73 2.82 -2.07
CA VAL A 117 11.06 3.45 -1.97
C VAL A 117 10.98 4.52 -0.88
N PRO A 118 11.55 4.28 0.31
CA PRO A 118 11.55 5.27 1.39
C PRO A 118 12.37 6.50 1.02
N ASP A 119 11.91 7.68 1.44
CA ASP A 119 12.67 8.91 1.41
C ASP A 119 13.77 8.89 2.49
N ALA A 120 14.72 9.85 2.39
CA ALA A 120 15.75 10.02 3.42
C ALA A 120 15.09 10.22 4.81
N GLY A 121 15.57 9.48 5.79
CA GLY A 121 15.05 9.52 7.16
C GLY A 121 13.75 8.75 7.42
N TYR A 122 13.21 8.10 6.42
CA TYR A 122 12.04 7.23 6.56
C TYR A 122 12.39 5.76 6.40
N GLU A 123 11.54 4.91 6.89
CA GLU A 123 11.56 3.47 6.66
C GLU A 123 10.18 2.99 6.19
N PHE A 124 10.18 1.99 5.34
CA PHE A 124 8.96 1.33 4.90
C PHE A 124 8.49 0.37 5.99
N ILE A 125 7.19 0.40 6.33
CA ILE A 125 6.62 -0.43 7.38
C ILE A 125 5.63 -1.48 6.89
N GLY A 126 5.25 -1.45 5.62
CA GLY A 126 4.43 -2.49 5.03
C GLY A 126 3.44 -2.01 3.99
N TRP A 127 2.87 -3.00 3.30
CA TRP A 127 1.75 -2.84 2.38
C TRP A 127 0.44 -3.21 3.08
N TYR A 128 -0.60 -2.43 2.82
CA TYR A 128 -1.90 -2.58 3.46
C TYR A 128 -3.01 -2.61 2.41
N ASP A 129 -4.05 -3.39 2.66
CA ASP A 129 -5.26 -3.38 1.84
C ASP A 129 -6.18 -2.18 2.16
N ALA A 130 -7.26 -2.03 1.40
CA ALA A 130 -8.25 -0.97 1.59
C ALA A 130 -8.97 -1.02 2.97
N LYS A 131 -8.85 -2.12 3.72
CA LYS A 131 -9.38 -2.28 5.08
C LYS A 131 -8.33 -2.00 6.15
N GLY A 132 -7.12 -1.58 5.76
CA GLY A 132 -6.02 -1.30 6.68
C GLY A 132 -5.34 -2.56 7.24
N ARG A 133 -5.54 -3.75 6.65
CA ARG A 133 -4.86 -4.97 7.06
C ARG A 133 -3.51 -5.06 6.36
N LEU A 134 -2.47 -5.43 7.10
CA LEU A 134 -1.13 -5.68 6.56
C LEU A 134 -1.18 -6.90 5.60
N VAL A 135 -0.68 -6.72 4.38
CA VAL A 135 -0.66 -7.74 3.33
C VAL A 135 0.75 -8.06 2.81
N GLY A 136 1.76 -7.26 3.18
CA GLY A 136 3.16 -7.50 2.81
C GLY A 136 4.12 -6.63 3.62
N THR A 137 5.31 -7.16 3.91
CA THR A 137 6.38 -6.47 4.65
C THR A 137 7.60 -6.18 3.80
N GLU A 138 7.72 -6.83 2.64
CA GLU A 138 8.81 -6.58 1.69
C GLU A 138 8.52 -5.32 0.87
N ALA A 139 9.55 -4.53 0.59
CA ALA A 139 9.42 -3.32 -0.21
C ALA A 139 8.81 -3.61 -1.60
N LYS A 140 9.25 -4.68 -2.26
CA LYS A 140 8.63 -5.20 -3.49
C LYS A 140 7.39 -6.01 -3.13
N PHE A 141 6.25 -5.56 -3.62
CA PHE A 141 4.96 -6.20 -3.42
C PHE A 141 4.33 -6.59 -4.76
N VAL A 142 4.01 -7.85 -4.92
CA VAL A 142 3.20 -8.37 -6.01
C VAL A 142 1.97 -9.02 -5.37
N PRO A 143 0.78 -8.43 -5.54
CA PRO A 143 -0.41 -9.00 -4.92
C PRO A 143 -0.72 -10.38 -5.50
N THR A 144 -1.30 -11.21 -4.66
CA THR A 144 -1.77 -12.56 -5.02
C THR A 144 -3.25 -12.70 -4.69
N LYS A 145 -3.91 -13.64 -5.33
CA LYS A 145 -5.29 -14.02 -5.07
C LYS A 145 -5.41 -15.54 -4.95
N SER A 146 -6.49 -16.02 -4.38
CA SER A 146 -6.79 -17.45 -4.41
C SER A 146 -7.07 -17.91 -5.85
N PRO A 147 -6.69 -19.14 -6.23
CA PRO A 147 -6.88 -19.64 -7.59
C PRO A 147 -8.33 -19.53 -8.09
N ASP A 148 -9.28 -19.80 -7.23
CA ASP A 148 -10.71 -19.83 -7.56
C ASP A 148 -11.40 -18.43 -7.46
N THR A 149 -10.62 -17.36 -7.25
CA THR A 149 -11.15 -16.00 -7.17
C THR A 149 -10.71 -15.17 -8.35
N ALA A 150 -11.49 -14.14 -8.67
CA ALA A 150 -11.15 -13.14 -9.69
C ALA A 150 -10.49 -11.91 -9.07
N TRP A 151 -9.61 -11.26 -9.82
CA TRP A 151 -9.22 -9.89 -9.53
C TRP A 151 -10.44 -8.98 -9.67
N LEU A 152 -10.67 -8.13 -8.69
CA LEU A 152 -11.73 -7.14 -8.73
C LEU A 152 -11.16 -5.81 -9.26
N ASP A 153 -11.83 -5.24 -10.22
CA ASP A 153 -11.48 -3.90 -10.71
C ASP A 153 -11.55 -2.87 -9.60
N GLY A 154 -10.57 -1.98 -9.55
CA GLY A 154 -10.46 -1.00 -8.48
C GLY A 154 -9.83 -1.52 -7.18
N THR A 155 -9.22 -2.72 -7.17
CA THR A 155 -8.46 -3.20 -6.01
C THR A 155 -7.31 -2.24 -5.69
N VAL A 156 -7.16 -1.87 -4.42
CA VAL A 156 -6.19 -0.86 -3.94
C VAL A 156 -5.30 -1.42 -2.84
N TYR A 157 -4.02 -1.07 -2.92
CA TYR A 157 -3.02 -1.32 -1.88
C TYR A 157 -2.29 -0.03 -1.51
N TYR A 158 -1.92 0.09 -0.23
CA TYR A 158 -1.28 1.27 0.34
C TYR A 158 0.07 0.91 0.94
N ALA A 159 1.13 1.60 0.50
CA ALA A 159 2.43 1.58 1.16
C ALA A 159 2.43 2.56 2.32
N ARG A 160 2.97 2.16 3.46
CA ARG A 160 3.13 3.03 4.64
C ARG A 160 4.59 3.18 5.00
N PHE A 161 4.94 4.38 5.43
CA PHE A 161 6.27 4.75 5.88
C PHE A 161 6.18 5.41 7.25
N GLN A 162 7.28 5.38 7.98
CA GLN A 162 7.44 6.10 9.24
C GLN A 162 8.82 6.73 9.33
N TYR A 163 8.99 7.69 10.22
CA TYR A 163 10.30 8.23 10.53
C TYR A 163 11.20 7.16 11.14
N LYS A 164 12.44 7.08 10.68
CA LYS A 164 13.47 6.26 11.33
C LYS A 164 13.69 6.75 12.76
N GLN A 165 13.81 5.82 13.68
CA GLN A 165 14.15 6.09 15.07
C GLN A 165 15.64 5.88 15.28
N TYR A 166 16.29 6.86 15.87
CA TYR A 166 17.70 6.82 16.23
C TYR A 166 17.89 6.80 17.73
N SER A 167 19.07 6.38 18.15
CA SER A 167 19.41 6.30 19.56
C SER A 167 20.63 7.18 19.87
N ILE A 168 20.49 8.07 20.85
CA ILE A 168 21.60 8.78 21.45
C ILE A 168 22.08 7.95 22.62
N ILE A 169 23.33 7.47 22.55
CA ILE A 169 23.97 6.67 23.58
C ILE A 169 25.04 7.54 24.24
N PHE A 170 24.93 7.72 25.55
CA PHE A 170 25.85 8.53 26.33
C PHE A 170 26.99 7.67 26.82
N ASN A 171 28.21 7.92 26.31
CA ASN A 171 29.43 7.25 26.76
C ASN A 171 30.06 8.02 27.93
N ASN A 172 30.32 7.36 29.02
CA ASN A 172 30.88 8.01 30.21
C ASN A 172 32.41 8.29 30.15
N ASN A 173 33.05 7.99 29.01
CA ASN A 173 34.48 8.24 28.75
C ASN A 173 35.39 7.86 29.93
N ASN A 174 35.28 6.63 30.40
CA ASN A 174 35.98 6.06 31.58
C ASN A 174 35.59 6.69 32.94
N GLY A 175 34.49 7.40 33.02
CA GLY A 175 33.86 7.82 34.26
C GLY A 175 33.01 6.71 34.89
N GLN A 176 32.36 7.06 35.98
CA GLN A 176 31.40 6.19 36.67
C GLN A 176 29.96 6.63 36.37
N GLY A 177 29.04 5.67 36.43
CA GLY A 177 27.64 5.92 36.19
C GLY A 177 27.25 5.84 34.73
N SER A 178 25.94 6.08 34.44
CA SER A 178 25.38 6.01 33.10
C SER A 178 24.13 6.86 32.99
N LEU A 179 23.79 7.23 31.74
CA LEU A 179 22.50 7.79 31.36
C LEU A 179 21.71 6.79 30.51
N PRO A 180 20.39 6.83 30.57
CA PRO A 180 19.55 6.03 29.66
C PRO A 180 19.75 6.46 28.21
N THR A 181 19.67 5.51 27.31
CA THR A 181 19.61 5.78 25.88
C THR A 181 18.40 6.64 25.56
N GLN A 182 18.59 7.72 24.83
CA GLN A 182 17.53 8.61 24.39
C GLN A 182 17.16 8.29 22.93
N ARG A 183 15.88 8.10 22.64
CA ARG A 183 15.38 7.87 21.29
C ARG A 183 14.93 9.17 20.67
N VAL A 184 15.18 9.32 19.37
CA VAL A 184 14.92 10.52 18.60
C VAL A 184 14.47 10.12 17.20
N ALA A 185 13.36 10.67 16.71
CA ALA A 185 12.97 10.49 15.32
C ALA A 185 13.87 11.32 14.37
N TYR A 186 13.90 10.94 13.11
CA TYR A 186 14.57 11.72 12.07
C TYR A 186 14.03 13.16 12.05
N ASP A 187 14.91 14.14 11.89
CA ASP A 187 14.60 15.59 11.83
C ASP A 187 13.87 16.14 13.06
N GLU A 188 13.87 15.40 14.17
CA GLU A 188 13.31 15.85 15.44
C GLU A 188 14.35 16.62 16.25
N TYR A 189 13.94 17.78 16.77
CA TYR A 189 14.75 18.50 17.75
C TYR A 189 14.52 17.92 19.14
N VAL A 190 15.60 17.51 19.77
CA VAL A 190 15.56 16.95 21.13
C VAL A 190 16.57 17.65 22.03
N THR A 191 16.19 17.85 23.28
CA THR A 191 17.14 18.28 24.32
C THR A 191 17.84 17.05 24.90
N LEU A 192 19.16 17.09 24.96
CA LEU A 192 19.94 16.00 25.56
C LEU A 192 19.54 15.77 27.01
N THR A 193 19.46 14.51 27.41
CA THR A 193 19.21 14.14 28.79
C THR A 193 20.30 14.75 29.69
N PRO A 194 19.95 15.53 30.72
CA PRO A 194 20.93 16.19 31.58
C PRO A 194 21.76 15.17 32.37
N ASN A 195 23.05 15.45 32.51
CA ASN A 195 23.93 14.61 33.32
C ASN A 195 23.49 14.56 34.79
N ALA A 196 23.14 15.69 35.38
CA ALA A 196 22.68 15.80 36.77
C ALA A 196 23.52 14.97 37.75
N ASN A 197 24.84 14.97 37.57
CA ASN A 197 25.82 14.19 38.33
C ASN A 197 25.67 12.64 38.27
N ARG A 198 24.97 12.13 37.28
CA ARG A 198 24.81 10.66 37.06
C ARG A 198 26.07 10.03 36.47
N ILE A 199 26.79 10.79 35.65
CA ILE A 199 28.12 10.40 35.16
C ILE A 199 29.15 11.28 35.87
N THR A 200 30.06 10.68 36.60
CA THR A 200 31.10 11.37 37.35
C THR A 200 32.46 10.73 37.09
N ARG A 201 33.52 11.49 37.31
CA ARG A 201 34.89 11.01 37.29
C ARG A 201 35.68 11.67 38.40
N PRO A 202 36.19 10.92 39.39
CA PRO A 202 36.97 11.51 40.49
C PRO A 202 38.13 12.38 39.98
N GLY A 203 38.22 13.59 40.46
CA GLY A 203 39.26 14.57 40.07
C GLY A 203 38.99 15.32 38.76
N PHE A 204 37.83 15.13 38.15
CA PHE A 204 37.45 15.81 36.91
C PHE A 204 36.08 16.48 37.04
N GLU A 205 35.90 17.59 36.33
CA GLU A 205 34.63 18.27 36.17
C GLU A 205 33.95 17.82 34.86
N PHE A 206 32.64 17.63 34.90
CA PHE A 206 31.85 17.36 33.69
C PHE A 206 31.60 18.68 32.94
N LEU A 207 32.14 18.83 31.73
CA LEU A 207 32.02 20.03 30.91
C LEU A 207 30.89 19.96 29.87
N GLY A 208 30.54 18.75 29.43
CA GLY A 208 29.55 18.53 28.38
C GLY A 208 29.83 17.24 27.61
N TRP A 209 29.19 17.15 26.47
CA TRP A 209 29.24 15.99 25.57
C TRP A 209 30.08 16.32 24.32
N ALA A 210 30.70 15.31 23.74
CA ALA A 210 31.34 15.40 22.45
C ALA A 210 30.80 14.29 21.53
N THR A 211 30.72 14.56 20.23
CA THR A 211 30.24 13.60 19.24
C THR A 211 31.24 12.48 18.94
N GLY A 212 32.42 12.50 19.57
CA GLY A 212 33.42 11.45 19.48
C GLY A 212 34.28 11.38 20.75
N GLN A 213 35.12 10.35 20.83
CA GLN A 213 36.00 10.14 21.97
C GLN A 213 37.08 11.21 22.08
N ILE A 214 37.22 11.82 23.24
CA ILE A 214 38.21 12.85 23.56
C ILE A 214 39.12 12.30 24.67
N ASP A 215 40.41 12.65 24.62
CA ASP A 215 41.31 12.39 25.73
C ASP A 215 40.92 13.26 26.94
N PRO A 216 40.55 12.65 28.05
CA PRO A 216 40.10 13.37 29.24
C PRO A 216 41.19 14.16 29.94
N LEU A 217 42.45 14.01 29.54
CA LEU A 217 43.59 14.73 30.12
C LEU A 217 43.93 16.02 29.35
N MET A 218 43.26 16.30 28.26
CA MET A 218 43.43 17.55 27.50
C MET A 218 43.00 18.77 28.33
N ASN A 219 43.83 19.83 28.27
CA ASN A 219 43.39 21.14 28.75
C ASN A 219 42.35 21.75 27.83
N ARG A 220 41.71 22.83 28.27
CA ARG A 220 40.58 23.45 27.52
C ARG A 220 40.96 24.00 26.15
N GLU A 221 42.17 24.48 25.96
CA GLU A 221 42.66 25.04 24.69
C GLU A 221 42.95 23.89 23.70
N ASP A 222 43.62 22.84 24.16
CA ASP A 222 43.91 21.67 23.34
C ASP A 222 42.62 20.92 22.98
N LEU A 223 41.62 20.93 23.85
CA LEU A 223 40.30 20.34 23.58
C LEU A 223 39.60 21.00 22.36
N GLN A 224 39.61 22.34 22.29
CA GLN A 224 38.98 23.05 21.17
C GLN A 224 39.65 22.73 19.84
N GLN A 225 41.00 22.67 19.85
CA GLN A 225 41.75 22.30 18.66
C GLN A 225 41.51 20.84 18.26
N ALA A 226 41.53 19.91 19.21
CA ALA A 226 41.29 18.49 18.97
C ALA A 226 39.87 18.20 18.43
N LEU A 227 38.85 18.95 18.86
CA LEU A 227 37.53 18.89 18.33
C LEU A 227 37.50 19.34 16.87
N THR A 228 38.13 20.46 16.58
CA THR A 228 38.23 21.04 15.22
C THR A 228 38.96 20.08 14.26
N ASP A 229 40.11 19.58 14.66
CA ASP A 229 40.95 18.69 13.85
C ASP A 229 40.29 17.36 13.50
N ARG A 230 39.40 16.90 14.35
CA ARG A 230 38.67 15.64 14.18
C ARG A 230 37.24 15.82 13.62
N GLY A 231 36.84 17.05 13.35
CA GLY A 231 35.46 17.35 12.90
C GLY A 231 34.40 17.01 13.97
N LEU A 232 34.77 17.02 15.26
CA LEU A 232 33.89 16.71 16.36
C LEU A 232 33.20 17.97 16.89
N SER A 233 31.98 17.82 17.38
CA SER A 233 31.22 18.90 18.02
C SER A 233 31.23 18.75 19.53
N PHE A 234 31.40 19.87 20.23
CA PHE A 234 31.14 19.97 21.65
C PHE A 234 29.72 20.42 21.92
N LEU A 235 29.02 19.69 22.77
CA LEU A 235 27.63 19.93 23.13
C LEU A 235 27.54 20.19 24.64
N ALA A 236 27.01 21.36 25.01
CA ALA A 236 26.72 21.64 26.39
C ALA A 236 25.74 20.63 26.98
N ASP A 237 25.78 20.45 28.31
CA ASP A 237 24.74 19.67 29.00
C ASP A 237 23.37 20.29 28.69
N GLN A 238 22.36 19.44 28.41
CA GLN A 238 21.04 19.85 27.96
C GLN A 238 21.02 20.61 26.61
N ALA A 239 22.04 20.45 25.76
CA ALA A 239 22.03 21.03 24.42
C ALA A 239 20.80 20.53 23.62
N ARG A 240 20.20 21.45 22.85
CA ARG A 240 19.17 21.08 21.87
C ARG A 240 19.87 20.65 20.58
N VAL A 241 19.66 19.43 20.16
CA VAL A 241 20.25 18.87 18.94
C VAL A 241 19.14 18.44 17.97
N VAL A 242 19.44 18.47 16.69
CA VAL A 242 18.60 17.90 15.64
C VAL A 242 19.25 16.60 15.17
N ASN A 243 18.45 15.61 14.90
CA ASN A 243 18.92 14.39 14.32
C ASN A 243 19.14 14.57 12.82
N LEU A 244 20.38 14.83 12.41
CA LEU A 244 20.82 14.97 11.02
C LEU A 244 21.25 13.62 10.41
N ALA A 245 20.72 12.52 10.85
CA ALA A 245 21.05 11.18 10.32
C ALA A 245 20.68 10.98 8.83
N GLY A 246 20.76 12.00 8.04
CA GLY A 246 20.69 11.96 6.57
C GLY A 246 21.97 12.46 5.91
N GLN A 247 22.95 12.88 6.69
CA GLN A 247 24.31 13.13 6.20
C GLN A 247 25.17 11.90 6.45
N ASP A 248 24.75 10.75 5.92
CA ASP A 248 25.69 9.66 5.72
C ASP A 248 26.69 10.14 4.70
N SER A 249 27.90 10.32 5.18
CA SER A 249 29.08 10.50 4.37
C SER A 249 29.11 9.49 3.24
N SER A 250 28.93 9.97 2.02
CA SER A 250 29.42 9.34 0.79
C SER A 250 30.87 8.89 0.94
#